data_7eedc45a77cc4a8bab7dc47c4c0f61ce
#
_entry.id   7eedc45a77cc4a8bab7dc47c4c0f61ce
#
_cell.length_a   1.000
_cell.length_b   1.000
_cell.length_c   1.000
_cell.angle_alpha   90.00
_cell.angle_beta   90.00
_cell.angle_gamma   90.00
#
_symmetry.space_group_name_H-M   'P 1'
#
loop_
_entity.id
_entity.type
_entity.pdbx_description
1 polymer ?
#
loop_
_entity_poly.entity_id
_entity_poly.type
_entity_poly.pdbx_seq_one_letter_code
_entity_poly.pdbx_strand_id
1 'polypeptide(L)'
;MDKLSPNVYVETGYRGSTVGAIITPIGVICVDTPLLPTDARHWRQQIAQLTKQPIVYLIYTDGHRDRVLGHQWLGGQPVAHEATWEKMRSYGDALRQQVVEFLSHHGAPEAATEISQHLQLGLPQLTVSDGGSLTLHTAKPFVTVRPVGGANPGSVWVELPDQGIVFAGDLVTLNTHPFMSESNTAVWLERLTELRDPNHFASKVVPGRGNSFKRTDSQKVTDYLTEMRAQVQQMLTARRGKFDAAELAPLFTDRFPIPADEHERVQRRIKAGLEKVAEEIKAEKRKRKR
;
A
#
# COMPACT_ATOMS: atom_id res chain seq x y z
N MET A 1 -6.71 -16.02 7.98
CA MET A 1 -7.13 -15.92 6.55
C MET A 1 -8.63 -15.82 6.45
N ASP A 2 -9.15 -14.77 5.84
CA ASP A 2 -10.58 -14.52 5.66
C ASP A 2 -11.01 -14.76 4.21
N LYS A 3 -12.20 -15.35 4.02
CA LYS A 3 -12.78 -15.57 2.70
C LYS A 3 -13.73 -14.44 2.35
N LEU A 4 -13.41 -13.64 1.33
CA LEU A 4 -14.25 -12.51 0.88
C LEU A 4 -15.31 -12.91 -0.15
N SER A 5 -14.97 -13.88 -1.01
CA SER A 5 -15.87 -14.48 -2.01
C SER A 5 -15.44 -15.92 -2.28
N PRO A 6 -16.15 -16.71 -3.11
CA PRO A 6 -15.77 -18.11 -3.35
C PRO A 6 -14.29 -18.33 -3.72
N ASN A 7 -13.69 -17.36 -4.41
CA ASN A 7 -12.33 -17.49 -4.96
C ASN A 7 -11.36 -16.42 -4.45
N VAL A 8 -11.75 -15.56 -3.49
CA VAL A 8 -10.90 -14.47 -3.00
C VAL A 8 -10.71 -14.59 -1.49
N TYR A 9 -9.45 -14.61 -1.11
CA TYR A 9 -9.00 -14.76 0.28
C TYR A 9 -8.04 -13.64 0.64
N VAL A 10 -8.06 -13.21 1.91
CA VAL A 10 -7.15 -12.20 2.44
C VAL A 10 -6.58 -12.64 3.78
N GLU A 11 -5.36 -12.19 4.06
CA GLU A 11 -4.73 -12.37 5.37
C GLU A 11 -4.25 -11.00 5.88
N THR A 12 -4.66 -10.66 7.10
CA THR A 12 -4.44 -9.35 7.71
C THR A 12 -3.57 -9.41 8.96
N GLY A 13 -3.25 -10.62 9.41
CA GLY A 13 -2.46 -10.86 10.62
C GLY A 13 -0.95 -10.76 10.42
N TYR A 14 -0.46 -10.66 9.19
CA TYR A 14 0.96 -10.52 8.93
C TYR A 14 1.46 -9.11 9.18
N ARG A 15 2.71 -9.02 9.61
CA ARG A 15 3.35 -7.74 9.82
C ARG A 15 3.56 -7.02 8.49
N GLY A 16 3.15 -5.77 8.44
CA GLY A 16 3.47 -4.86 7.34
C GLY A 16 2.35 -4.65 6.34
N SER A 17 1.74 -5.69 5.80
CA SER A 17 0.71 -5.54 4.76
C SER A 17 -0.43 -6.55 4.89
N THR A 18 -1.60 -6.16 4.43
CA THR A 18 -2.68 -7.10 4.09
C THR A 18 -2.33 -7.75 2.74
N VAL A 19 -2.44 -9.06 2.67
CA VAL A 19 -2.15 -9.82 1.44
C VAL A 19 -3.39 -10.54 0.92
N GLY A 20 -3.44 -10.76 -0.39
CA GLY A 20 -4.56 -11.41 -1.05
C GLY A 20 -4.16 -12.62 -1.87
N ALA A 21 -5.14 -13.55 -2.05
CA ALA A 21 -5.05 -14.64 -3.00
C ALA A 21 -6.36 -14.76 -3.78
N ILE A 22 -6.27 -14.79 -5.10
CA ILE A 22 -7.37 -14.92 -6.03
C ILE A 22 -7.17 -16.23 -6.79
N ILE A 23 -8.06 -17.20 -6.54
CA ILE A 23 -8.00 -18.50 -7.21
C ILE A 23 -8.72 -18.38 -8.55
N THR A 24 -8.03 -18.70 -9.63
CA THR A 24 -8.55 -18.63 -10.99
C THR A 24 -8.35 -19.96 -11.73
N PRO A 25 -9.02 -20.21 -12.85
CA PRO A 25 -8.79 -21.43 -13.64
C PRO A 25 -7.35 -21.63 -14.13
N ILE A 26 -6.58 -20.54 -14.29
CA ILE A 26 -5.18 -20.61 -14.78
C ILE A 26 -4.15 -20.70 -13.66
N GLY A 27 -4.54 -20.57 -12.40
CA GLY A 27 -3.66 -20.53 -11.23
C GLY A 27 -4.07 -19.48 -10.21
N VAL A 28 -3.23 -19.29 -9.20
CA VAL A 28 -3.46 -18.31 -8.15
C VAL A 28 -2.77 -17.00 -8.50
N ILE A 29 -3.49 -15.90 -8.32
CA ILE A 29 -2.94 -14.54 -8.37
C ILE A 29 -2.84 -14.04 -6.94
N CYS A 30 -1.63 -13.74 -6.49
CA CYS A 30 -1.41 -13.12 -5.19
C CYS A 30 -1.41 -11.59 -5.32
N VAL A 31 -1.84 -10.89 -4.27
CA VAL A 31 -1.77 -9.44 -4.14
C VAL A 31 -0.92 -9.12 -2.91
N ASP A 32 0.18 -8.42 -3.14
CA ASP A 32 1.22 -8.11 -2.16
C ASP A 32 1.87 -9.35 -1.52
N THR A 33 2.94 -9.14 -0.76
CA THR A 33 3.66 -10.20 -0.04
C THR A 33 3.71 -9.90 1.45
N PRO A 34 3.75 -10.91 2.33
CA PRO A 34 4.21 -10.70 3.70
C PRO A 34 5.65 -10.19 3.73
N LEU A 35 5.96 -9.34 4.71
CA LEU A 35 7.30 -8.79 4.92
C LEU A 35 8.31 -9.87 5.37
N LEU A 36 7.86 -10.76 6.29
CA LEU A 36 8.74 -11.76 6.90
C LEU A 36 8.83 -13.03 6.04
N PRO A 37 10.01 -13.64 5.91
CA PRO A 37 10.18 -14.91 5.19
C PRO A 37 9.28 -16.05 5.72
N THR A 38 9.14 -16.14 7.04
CA THR A 38 8.29 -17.11 7.73
C THR A 38 6.82 -16.93 7.34
N ASP A 39 6.35 -15.67 7.34
CA ASP A 39 4.96 -15.35 6.99
C ASP A 39 4.68 -15.60 5.51
N ALA A 40 5.63 -15.31 4.63
CA ALA A 40 5.50 -15.58 3.19
C ALA A 40 5.41 -17.08 2.91
N ARG A 41 6.23 -17.91 3.58
CA ARG A 41 6.14 -19.38 3.50
C ARG A 41 4.82 -19.88 4.09
N HIS A 42 4.38 -19.34 5.22
CA HIS A 42 3.09 -19.71 5.83
C HIS A 42 1.93 -19.35 4.89
N TRP A 43 1.95 -18.15 4.29
CA TRP A 43 0.92 -17.74 3.32
C TRP A 43 0.87 -18.69 2.12
N ARG A 44 2.03 -19.06 1.57
CA ARG A 44 2.11 -20.04 0.50
C ARG A 44 1.52 -21.39 0.90
N GLN A 45 1.77 -21.85 2.13
CA GLN A 45 1.20 -23.10 2.64
C GLN A 45 -0.33 -23.02 2.78
N GLN A 46 -0.87 -21.90 3.29
CA GLN A 46 -2.31 -21.68 3.38
C GLN A 46 -2.97 -21.73 1.99
N ILE A 47 -2.37 -21.08 0.99
CA ILE A 47 -2.84 -21.13 -0.40
C ILE A 47 -2.83 -22.58 -0.92
N ALA A 48 -1.78 -23.34 -0.66
CA ALA A 48 -1.65 -24.74 -1.10
C ALA A 48 -2.70 -25.68 -0.46
N GLN A 49 -3.29 -25.29 0.67
CA GLN A 49 -4.43 -26.03 1.27
C GLN A 49 -5.75 -25.74 0.53
N LEU A 50 -5.89 -24.57 -0.10
CA LEU A 50 -7.08 -24.18 -0.83
C LEU A 50 -7.13 -24.77 -2.25
N THR A 51 -5.97 -24.90 -2.89
CA THR A 51 -5.85 -25.36 -4.28
C THR A 51 -4.49 -25.99 -4.57
N LYS A 52 -4.46 -26.88 -5.55
CA LYS A 52 -3.20 -27.47 -6.09
C LYS A 52 -2.61 -26.68 -7.24
N GLN A 53 -3.28 -25.60 -7.66
CA GLN A 53 -2.80 -24.75 -8.73
C GLN A 53 -1.56 -23.95 -8.31
N PRO A 54 -0.63 -23.63 -9.22
CA PRO A 54 0.52 -22.81 -8.92
C PRO A 54 0.13 -21.34 -8.71
N ILE A 55 0.96 -20.59 -7.99
CA ILE A 55 0.92 -19.14 -7.99
C ILE A 55 1.52 -18.67 -9.31
N VAL A 56 0.66 -18.08 -10.19
CA VAL A 56 1.08 -17.66 -11.54
C VAL A 56 1.47 -16.20 -11.59
N TYR A 57 0.77 -15.34 -10.85
CA TYR A 57 1.06 -13.91 -10.79
C TYR A 57 1.13 -13.43 -9.35
N LEU A 58 1.93 -12.40 -9.14
CA LEU A 58 2.01 -11.64 -7.91
C LEU A 58 1.93 -10.15 -8.24
N ILE A 59 0.85 -9.49 -7.83
CA ILE A 59 0.62 -8.07 -8.10
C ILE A 59 1.07 -7.27 -6.89
N TYR A 60 2.02 -6.34 -7.08
CA TYR A 60 2.38 -5.37 -6.05
C TYR A 60 1.48 -4.15 -6.15
N THR A 61 0.77 -3.81 -5.07
CA THR A 61 -0.07 -2.60 -5.04
C THR A 61 0.74 -1.31 -5.00
N ASP A 62 1.98 -1.39 -4.56
CA ASP A 62 3.00 -0.34 -4.67
C ASP A 62 4.41 -0.90 -4.40
N GLY A 63 5.43 -0.01 -4.44
CA GLY A 63 6.85 -0.38 -4.25
C GLY A 63 7.34 -0.33 -2.81
N HIS A 64 6.52 -0.30 -1.79
CA HIS A 64 6.99 -0.34 -0.41
C HIS A 64 7.58 -1.71 -0.05
N ARG A 65 8.66 -1.70 0.76
CA ARG A 65 9.41 -2.91 1.13
C ARG A 65 8.54 -4.04 1.69
N ASP A 66 7.53 -3.70 2.47
CA ASP A 66 6.62 -4.64 3.12
C ASP A 66 5.55 -5.24 2.18
N ARG A 67 5.61 -4.93 0.89
CA ARG A 67 4.78 -5.51 -0.17
C ARG A 67 5.56 -6.34 -1.18
N VAL A 68 6.88 -6.11 -1.26
CA VAL A 68 7.71 -6.69 -2.35
C VAL A 68 8.76 -7.67 -1.86
N LEU A 69 9.16 -7.61 -0.58
CA LEU A 69 10.29 -8.42 -0.09
C LEU A 69 10.02 -9.92 0.01
N GLY A 70 8.77 -10.33 0.19
CA GLY A 70 8.40 -11.74 0.36
C GLY A 70 8.37 -12.57 -0.93
N HIS A 71 8.62 -11.97 -2.11
CA HIS A 71 8.48 -12.61 -3.41
C HIS A 71 9.21 -13.95 -3.52
N GLN A 72 10.49 -14.00 -3.13
CA GLN A 72 11.32 -15.22 -3.30
C GLN A 72 10.78 -16.44 -2.54
N TRP A 73 10.00 -16.22 -1.48
CA TRP A 73 9.39 -17.31 -0.69
C TRP A 73 7.97 -17.63 -1.13
N LEU A 74 7.28 -16.67 -1.78
CA LEU A 74 5.91 -16.83 -2.26
C LEU A 74 5.88 -17.34 -3.70
N GLY A 75 6.65 -16.71 -4.59
CA GLY A 75 6.68 -17.01 -6.02
C GLY A 75 5.64 -16.23 -6.84
N GLY A 76 5.44 -16.64 -8.09
CA GLY A 76 4.59 -15.97 -9.06
C GLY A 76 5.32 -14.92 -9.90
N GLN A 77 4.82 -14.63 -11.12
CA GLN A 77 5.37 -13.59 -11.98
C GLN A 77 4.95 -12.21 -11.49
N PRO A 78 5.90 -11.31 -11.14
CA PRO A 78 5.56 -10.02 -10.59
C PRO A 78 4.94 -9.09 -11.64
N VAL A 79 3.87 -8.39 -11.20
CA VAL A 79 3.13 -7.36 -11.96
C VAL A 79 3.05 -6.12 -11.10
N ALA A 80 3.32 -4.92 -11.65
CA ALA A 80 3.24 -3.69 -10.89
C ALA A 80 3.09 -2.46 -11.78
N HIS A 81 2.99 -1.28 -11.15
CA HIS A 81 3.17 -0.01 -11.83
C HIS A 81 4.64 0.20 -12.25
N GLU A 82 4.86 0.90 -13.35
CA GLU A 82 6.21 1.24 -13.83
C GLU A 82 7.05 1.98 -12.76
N ALA A 83 6.46 2.94 -12.05
CA ALA A 83 7.14 3.63 -10.95
C ALA A 83 7.53 2.69 -9.79
N THR A 84 6.76 1.62 -9.55
CA THR A 84 7.15 0.56 -8.61
C THR A 84 8.38 -0.19 -9.09
N TRP A 85 8.44 -0.53 -10.37
CA TRP A 85 9.62 -1.17 -10.98
C TRP A 85 10.86 -0.28 -10.89
N GLU A 86 10.73 1.03 -11.22
CA GLU A 86 11.83 1.99 -11.08
C GLU A 86 12.33 2.09 -9.64
N LYS A 87 11.41 2.18 -8.68
CA LYS A 87 11.73 2.22 -7.25
C LYS A 87 12.45 0.94 -6.81
N MET A 88 11.96 -0.23 -7.20
CA MET A 88 12.57 -1.51 -6.84
C MET A 88 13.97 -1.69 -7.46
N ARG A 89 14.23 -1.17 -8.64
CA ARG A 89 15.57 -1.14 -9.23
C ARG A 89 16.58 -0.31 -8.44
N SER A 90 16.10 0.72 -7.73
CA SER A 90 16.94 1.51 -6.85
C SER A 90 17.23 0.83 -5.50
N TYR A 91 16.55 -0.27 -5.20
CA TYR A 91 16.76 -1.03 -3.99
C TYR A 91 18.08 -1.81 -4.08
N GLY A 92 19.04 -1.43 -3.24
CA GLY A 92 20.34 -2.05 -3.14
C GLY A 92 20.65 -2.45 -1.70
N ASP A 93 21.93 -2.53 -1.39
CA ASP A 93 22.42 -2.93 -0.05
C ASP A 93 21.92 -2.01 1.06
N ALA A 94 21.70 -0.74 0.79
CA ALA A 94 21.17 0.21 1.77
C ALA A 94 19.74 -0.19 2.23
N LEU A 95 18.87 -0.63 1.31
CA LEU A 95 17.56 -1.15 1.71
C LEU A 95 17.70 -2.42 2.54
N ARG A 96 18.57 -3.34 2.12
CA ARG A 96 18.83 -4.59 2.85
C ARG A 96 19.26 -4.29 4.29
N GLN A 97 20.21 -3.39 4.48
CA GLN A 97 20.67 -2.97 5.79
C GLN A 97 19.56 -2.35 6.65
N GLN A 98 18.75 -1.44 6.07
CA GLN A 98 17.61 -0.84 6.76
C GLN A 98 16.56 -1.87 7.19
N VAL A 99 16.29 -2.88 6.35
CA VAL A 99 15.34 -3.95 6.68
C VAL A 99 15.91 -4.86 7.79
N VAL A 100 17.17 -5.23 7.70
CA VAL A 100 17.86 -6.03 8.72
C VAL A 100 17.85 -5.32 10.07
N GLU A 101 18.23 -4.05 10.11
CA GLU A 101 18.20 -3.22 11.31
C GLU A 101 16.78 -3.13 11.88
N PHE A 102 15.79 -2.82 11.04
CA PHE A 102 14.40 -2.75 11.45
C PHE A 102 13.93 -4.07 12.10
N LEU A 103 14.17 -5.21 11.48
CA LEU A 103 13.72 -6.52 11.97
C LEU A 103 14.44 -6.93 13.26
N SER A 104 15.73 -6.65 13.36
CA SER A 104 16.51 -6.91 14.56
C SER A 104 15.97 -6.15 15.78
N HIS A 105 15.61 -4.89 15.60
CA HIS A 105 15.06 -4.06 16.69
C HIS A 105 13.59 -4.39 17.03
N HIS A 106 12.85 -5.04 16.12
CA HIS A 106 11.43 -5.35 16.30
C HIS A 106 11.16 -6.85 16.53
N GLY A 107 12.09 -7.55 17.14
CA GLY A 107 11.89 -8.93 17.61
C GLY A 107 11.85 -10.00 16.52
N ALA A 108 12.48 -9.75 15.36
CA ALA A 108 12.59 -10.73 14.29
C ALA A 108 14.04 -10.95 13.81
N PRO A 109 14.99 -11.31 14.72
CA PRO A 109 16.41 -11.41 14.38
C PRO A 109 16.70 -12.56 13.40
N GLU A 110 15.94 -13.64 13.46
CA GLU A 110 16.09 -14.77 12.51
C GLU A 110 15.72 -14.33 11.09
N ALA A 111 14.60 -13.60 10.92
CA ALA A 111 14.21 -13.03 9.65
C ALA A 111 15.24 -12.00 9.14
N ALA A 112 15.80 -11.20 10.04
CA ALA A 112 16.87 -10.26 9.71
C ALA A 112 18.10 -11.02 9.16
N THR A 113 18.50 -12.10 9.78
CA THR A 113 19.63 -12.94 9.34
C THR A 113 19.36 -13.54 7.97
N GLU A 114 18.19 -14.13 7.76
CA GLU A 114 17.81 -14.73 6.48
C GLU A 114 17.79 -13.69 5.36
N ILE A 115 17.20 -12.52 5.60
CA ILE A 115 17.16 -11.42 4.62
C ILE A 115 18.57 -10.90 4.32
N SER A 116 19.41 -10.77 5.33
CA SER A 116 20.79 -10.32 5.14
C SER A 116 21.58 -11.22 4.16
N GLN A 117 21.37 -12.52 4.23
CA GLN A 117 22.11 -13.53 3.46
C GLN A 117 21.49 -13.86 2.11
N HIS A 118 20.17 -13.84 2.00
CA HIS A 118 19.46 -14.49 0.90
C HIS A 118 18.41 -13.62 0.19
N LEU A 119 18.31 -12.31 0.50
CA LEU A 119 17.29 -11.48 -0.15
C LEU A 119 17.51 -11.38 -1.66
N GLN A 120 16.49 -11.82 -2.41
CA GLN A 120 16.35 -11.65 -3.85
C GLN A 120 15.05 -10.93 -4.15
N LEU A 121 15.14 -9.77 -4.82
CA LEU A 121 13.97 -9.00 -5.22
C LEU A 121 13.38 -9.56 -6.52
N GLY A 122 12.09 -9.83 -6.51
CA GLY A 122 11.35 -10.15 -7.72
C GLY A 122 10.96 -8.88 -8.46
N LEU A 123 11.82 -8.43 -9.39
CA LEU A 123 11.48 -7.25 -10.21
C LEU A 123 10.29 -7.54 -11.12
N PRO A 124 9.30 -6.62 -11.22
CA PRO A 124 8.18 -6.76 -12.13
C PRO A 124 8.64 -6.93 -13.58
N GLN A 125 8.14 -7.97 -14.25
CA GLN A 125 8.35 -8.21 -15.68
C GLN A 125 7.19 -7.67 -16.52
N LEU A 126 6.03 -7.52 -15.90
CA LEU A 126 4.85 -6.89 -16.50
C LEU A 126 4.57 -5.60 -15.73
N THR A 127 4.56 -4.49 -16.46
CA THR A 127 4.27 -3.18 -15.85
C THR A 127 3.07 -2.53 -16.53
N VAL A 128 2.38 -1.70 -15.76
CA VAL A 128 1.34 -0.80 -16.24
C VAL A 128 1.75 0.63 -15.95
N SER A 129 1.52 1.55 -16.91
CA SER A 129 1.82 2.98 -16.78
C SER A 129 0.57 3.79 -16.53
N ASP A 130 0.73 5.04 -16.08
CA ASP A 130 -0.36 5.99 -15.89
C ASP A 130 -1.25 6.11 -17.13
N GLY A 131 -2.56 6.18 -16.92
CA GLY A 131 -3.56 6.24 -17.99
C GLY A 131 -3.87 4.90 -18.69
N GLY A 132 -3.10 3.84 -18.39
CA GLY A 132 -3.34 2.49 -18.87
C GLY A 132 -4.08 1.60 -17.87
N SER A 133 -4.30 0.36 -18.24
CA SER A 133 -4.72 -0.73 -17.36
C SER A 133 -4.24 -2.06 -17.92
N LEU A 134 -4.03 -3.04 -17.05
CA LEU A 134 -3.70 -4.41 -17.44
C LEU A 134 -4.80 -5.34 -16.95
N THR A 135 -5.49 -6.01 -17.86
CA THR A 135 -6.48 -7.03 -17.49
C THR A 135 -5.90 -8.42 -17.72
N LEU A 136 -5.89 -9.22 -16.66
CA LEU A 136 -5.55 -10.63 -16.73
C LEU A 136 -6.83 -11.42 -17.05
N HIS A 137 -6.90 -11.98 -18.26
CA HIS A 137 -8.03 -12.76 -18.73
C HIS A 137 -7.99 -14.19 -18.19
N THR A 138 -8.47 -14.35 -16.97
CA THR A 138 -8.40 -15.60 -16.20
C THR A 138 -9.70 -16.41 -16.24
N ALA A 139 -10.55 -16.22 -17.25
CA ALA A 139 -11.95 -16.66 -17.34
C ALA A 139 -12.82 -15.92 -16.31
N LYS A 140 -12.94 -16.37 -15.07
CA LYS A 140 -13.59 -15.64 -13.95
C LYS A 140 -12.92 -16.05 -12.64
N PRO A 141 -12.68 -15.09 -11.72
CA PRO A 141 -12.91 -13.64 -11.85
C PRO A 141 -11.90 -12.97 -12.79
N PHE A 142 -12.31 -11.94 -13.52
CA PHE A 142 -11.38 -11.05 -14.23
C PHE A 142 -10.64 -10.20 -13.22
N VAL A 143 -9.34 -10.02 -13.45
CA VAL A 143 -8.47 -9.23 -12.57
C VAL A 143 -7.87 -8.10 -13.38
N THR A 144 -8.17 -6.86 -13.00
CA THR A 144 -7.63 -5.66 -13.63
C THR A 144 -6.70 -4.92 -12.68
N VAL A 145 -5.51 -4.59 -13.16
CA VAL A 145 -4.53 -3.75 -12.46
C VAL A 145 -4.62 -2.35 -13.04
N ARG A 146 -5.03 -1.38 -12.23
CA ARG A 146 -5.24 0.01 -12.66
C ARG A 146 -4.38 0.98 -11.86
N PRO A 147 -3.52 1.80 -12.51
CA PRO A 147 -2.80 2.89 -11.88
C PRO A 147 -3.77 3.90 -11.26
N VAL A 148 -3.47 4.33 -10.06
CA VAL A 148 -4.31 5.27 -9.32
C VAL A 148 -3.52 6.41 -8.68
N GLY A 149 -2.23 6.23 -8.43
CA GLY A 149 -1.40 7.23 -7.76
C GLY A 149 -1.89 7.54 -6.35
N GLY A 150 -1.74 8.79 -5.94
CA GLY A 150 -2.28 9.27 -4.65
C GLY A 150 -1.38 8.99 -3.47
N ALA A 151 -1.39 7.80 -2.89
CA ALA A 151 -0.55 7.45 -1.74
C ALA A 151 0.94 7.43 -2.10
N ASN A 152 1.26 6.91 -3.27
CA ASN A 152 2.59 7.04 -3.91
C ASN A 152 2.46 6.92 -5.43
N PRO A 153 3.51 7.29 -6.20
CA PRO A 153 3.46 7.25 -7.66
C PRO A 153 3.16 5.86 -8.25
N GLY A 154 3.60 4.80 -7.57
CA GLY A 154 3.43 3.41 -8.03
C GLY A 154 2.16 2.73 -7.55
N SER A 155 1.21 3.47 -6.95
CA SER A 155 -0.03 2.88 -6.43
C SER A 155 -0.93 2.37 -7.53
N VAL A 156 -1.38 1.11 -7.38
CA VAL A 156 -2.40 0.50 -8.23
C VAL A 156 -3.55 -0.05 -7.40
N TRP A 157 -4.74 -0.07 -8.00
CA TRP A 157 -5.84 -0.91 -7.54
C TRP A 157 -5.84 -2.24 -8.29
N VAL A 158 -6.13 -3.31 -7.54
CA VAL A 158 -6.40 -4.62 -8.14
C VAL A 158 -7.91 -4.84 -8.06
N GLU A 159 -8.56 -4.76 -9.19
CA GLU A 159 -10.01 -4.69 -9.34
C GLU A 159 -10.59 -6.03 -9.78
N LEU A 160 -11.62 -6.49 -9.08
CA LEU A 160 -12.41 -7.68 -9.39
C LEU A 160 -13.90 -7.27 -9.53
N PRO A 161 -14.29 -6.66 -10.65
CA PRO A 161 -15.65 -6.13 -10.83
C PRO A 161 -16.73 -7.19 -10.65
N ASP A 162 -16.53 -8.39 -11.19
CA ASP A 162 -17.46 -9.53 -11.06
C ASP A 162 -17.70 -9.98 -9.62
N GLN A 163 -16.77 -9.64 -8.69
CA GLN A 163 -16.83 -10.01 -7.27
C GLN A 163 -17.20 -8.83 -6.38
N GLY A 164 -17.25 -7.62 -6.93
CA GLY A 164 -17.46 -6.41 -6.17
C GLY A 164 -16.33 -6.11 -5.17
N ILE A 165 -15.08 -6.47 -5.52
CA ILE A 165 -13.91 -6.35 -4.64
C ILE A 165 -12.84 -5.49 -5.30
N VAL A 166 -12.19 -4.63 -4.50
CA VAL A 166 -10.97 -3.92 -4.87
C VAL A 166 -9.91 -4.05 -3.78
N PHE A 167 -8.68 -4.39 -4.16
CA PHE A 167 -7.51 -4.23 -3.31
C PHE A 167 -6.97 -2.82 -3.54
N ALA A 168 -7.06 -1.98 -2.51
CA ALA A 168 -6.81 -0.54 -2.62
C ALA A 168 -5.37 -0.13 -2.25
N GLY A 169 -4.57 -1.07 -1.74
CA GLY A 169 -3.22 -0.75 -1.28
C GLY A 169 -3.23 0.34 -0.19
N ASP A 170 -2.15 1.10 -0.09
CA ASP A 170 -2.01 2.16 0.91
C ASP A 170 -2.86 3.41 0.65
N LEU A 171 -3.65 3.46 -0.44
CA LEU A 171 -4.70 4.47 -0.56
C LEU A 171 -5.70 4.37 0.58
N VAL A 172 -5.87 3.20 1.14
CA VAL A 172 -6.71 2.99 2.31
C VAL A 172 -5.93 2.18 3.34
N THR A 173 -5.77 2.77 4.51
CA THR A 173 -5.20 2.11 5.69
C THR A 173 -6.18 2.23 6.83
N LEU A 174 -6.37 1.16 7.60
CA LEU A 174 -7.24 1.16 8.76
C LEU A 174 -6.44 1.16 10.05
N ASN A 175 -6.88 2.00 10.99
CA ASN A 175 -6.33 2.08 12.34
C ASN A 175 -4.80 2.29 12.39
N THR A 176 -4.25 2.95 11.38
CA THR A 176 -2.84 3.33 11.32
C THR A 176 -2.65 4.62 10.54
N HIS A 177 -1.62 5.38 10.89
CA HIS A 177 -1.27 6.60 10.17
C HIS A 177 -0.80 6.29 8.75
N PRO A 178 -1.35 6.95 7.73
CA PRO A 178 -0.96 6.71 6.34
C PRO A 178 0.50 7.10 6.07
N PHE A 179 1.11 6.41 5.10
CA PHE A 179 2.42 6.76 4.58
C PHE A 179 2.27 7.84 3.52
N MET A 180 2.85 9.02 3.75
CA MET A 180 2.57 10.20 2.93
C MET A 180 3.82 10.86 2.33
N SER A 181 5.02 10.33 2.61
CA SER A 181 6.28 10.95 2.16
C SER A 181 6.42 11.07 0.63
N GLU A 182 5.73 10.23 -0.11
CA GLU A 182 5.73 10.22 -1.58
C GLU A 182 4.35 10.56 -2.17
N SER A 183 3.43 11.05 -1.35
CA SER A 183 2.03 11.23 -1.74
C SER A 183 1.81 12.39 -2.73
N ASN A 184 0.65 12.32 -3.39
CA ASN A 184 -0.05 13.46 -3.97
C ASN A 184 -1.44 13.47 -3.37
N THR A 185 -1.63 14.27 -2.33
CA THR A 185 -2.86 14.24 -1.55
C THR A 185 -4.09 14.76 -2.30
N ALA A 186 -3.91 15.59 -3.32
CA ALA A 186 -5.00 16.01 -4.19
C ALA A 186 -5.55 14.82 -5.00
N VAL A 187 -4.67 14.09 -5.69
CA VAL A 187 -5.01 12.86 -6.41
C VAL A 187 -5.57 11.80 -5.46
N TRP A 188 -4.99 11.68 -4.28
CA TRP A 188 -5.49 10.73 -3.28
C TRP A 188 -6.93 10.99 -2.87
N LEU A 189 -7.30 12.23 -2.60
CA LEU A 189 -8.67 12.63 -2.29
C LEU A 189 -9.64 12.38 -3.46
N GLU A 190 -9.19 12.58 -4.71
CA GLU A 190 -9.95 12.24 -5.90
C GLU A 190 -10.24 10.73 -5.97
N ARG A 191 -9.22 9.88 -5.77
CA ARG A 191 -9.38 8.41 -5.75
C ARG A 191 -10.30 7.94 -4.62
N LEU A 192 -10.18 8.52 -3.43
CA LEU A 192 -11.10 8.20 -2.32
C LEU A 192 -12.54 8.63 -2.61
N THR A 193 -12.73 9.72 -3.35
CA THR A 193 -14.06 10.15 -3.81
C THR A 193 -14.63 9.18 -4.84
N GLU A 194 -13.82 8.79 -5.82
CA GLU A 194 -14.17 7.76 -6.81
C GLU A 194 -14.57 6.44 -6.13
N LEU A 195 -13.77 5.98 -5.15
CA LEU A 195 -14.05 4.74 -4.40
C LEU A 195 -15.39 4.78 -3.68
N ARG A 196 -15.81 5.96 -3.19
CA ARG A 196 -17.08 6.13 -2.46
C ARG A 196 -18.28 6.41 -3.37
N ASP A 197 -18.07 6.62 -4.66
CA ASP A 197 -19.19 6.83 -5.59
C ASP A 197 -20.22 5.69 -5.46
N PRO A 198 -21.51 5.98 -5.30
CA PRO A 198 -22.56 4.96 -5.22
C PRO A 198 -22.55 3.99 -6.39
N ASN A 199 -22.11 4.44 -7.57
CA ASN A 199 -22.04 3.63 -8.79
C ASN A 199 -20.72 2.86 -8.92
N HIS A 200 -19.75 3.04 -8.00
CA HIS A 200 -18.53 2.26 -8.03
C HIS A 200 -18.82 0.77 -7.79
N PHE A 201 -18.25 -0.10 -8.62
CA PHE A 201 -18.52 -1.54 -8.58
C PHE A 201 -18.18 -2.21 -7.24
N ALA A 202 -17.13 -1.73 -6.53
CA ALA A 202 -16.64 -2.36 -5.33
C ALA A 202 -17.58 -2.11 -4.13
N SER A 203 -18.11 -3.16 -3.56
CA SER A 203 -18.82 -3.16 -2.28
C SER A 203 -17.89 -3.51 -1.11
N LYS A 204 -16.79 -4.23 -1.39
CA LYS A 204 -15.75 -4.62 -0.44
C LYS A 204 -14.42 -4.02 -0.86
N VAL A 205 -13.71 -3.44 0.09
CA VAL A 205 -12.39 -2.86 -0.10
C VAL A 205 -11.40 -3.60 0.77
N VAL A 206 -10.29 -4.02 0.17
CA VAL A 206 -9.16 -4.60 0.90
C VAL A 206 -8.11 -3.50 1.04
N PRO A 207 -7.86 -3.02 2.26
CA PRO A 207 -6.89 -1.96 2.50
C PRO A 207 -5.47 -2.51 2.42
N GLY A 208 -4.50 -1.63 2.25
CA GLY A 208 -3.09 -2.02 2.35
C GLY A 208 -2.70 -2.52 3.74
N ARG A 209 -3.44 -2.08 4.77
CA ARG A 209 -3.25 -2.49 6.17
C ARG A 209 -4.58 -2.55 6.89
N GLY A 210 -4.83 -3.64 7.62
CA GLY A 210 -6.04 -3.89 8.36
C GLY A 210 -7.05 -4.77 7.64
N ASN A 211 -8.21 -4.96 8.24
CA ASN A 211 -9.25 -5.86 7.74
C ASN A 211 -10.00 -5.27 6.55
N SER A 212 -10.60 -6.11 5.72
CA SER A 212 -11.51 -5.65 4.66
C SER A 212 -12.73 -4.91 5.22
N PHE A 213 -13.23 -3.93 4.48
CA PHE A 213 -14.30 -3.04 4.93
C PHE A 213 -15.20 -2.59 3.76
N LYS A 214 -16.27 -1.86 4.07
CA LYS A 214 -17.13 -1.24 3.07
C LYS A 214 -16.47 0.03 2.54
N ARG A 215 -16.68 0.35 1.25
CA ARG A 215 -16.12 1.57 0.63
C ARG A 215 -16.39 2.87 1.41
N THR A 216 -17.53 2.95 2.11
CA THR A 216 -17.90 4.11 2.94
C THR A 216 -16.94 4.35 4.10
N ASP A 217 -16.28 3.32 4.60
CA ASP A 217 -15.39 3.42 5.76
C ASP A 217 -14.07 4.12 5.40
N SER A 218 -13.77 4.28 4.11
CA SER A 218 -12.64 5.10 3.60
C SER A 218 -12.79 6.59 3.92
N GLN A 219 -13.96 7.02 4.43
CA GLN A 219 -14.19 8.39 4.89
C GLN A 219 -13.17 8.82 5.95
N LYS A 220 -12.75 7.93 6.85
CA LYS A 220 -11.74 8.23 7.87
C LYS A 220 -10.42 8.72 7.28
N VAL A 221 -9.96 8.10 6.18
CA VAL A 221 -8.74 8.53 5.49
C VAL A 221 -8.97 9.87 4.80
N THR A 222 -10.15 10.06 4.19
CA THR A 222 -10.53 11.35 3.58
C THR A 222 -10.51 12.48 4.60
N ASP A 223 -11.11 12.27 5.77
CA ASP A 223 -11.17 13.28 6.82
C ASP A 223 -9.77 13.63 7.32
N TYR A 224 -8.92 12.62 7.52
CA TYR A 224 -7.53 12.81 7.93
C TYR A 224 -6.74 13.65 6.92
N LEU A 225 -6.82 13.33 5.62
CA LEU A 225 -6.11 14.06 4.56
C LEU A 225 -6.66 15.48 4.39
N THR A 226 -7.98 15.65 4.44
CA THR A 226 -8.65 16.94 4.31
C THR A 226 -8.25 17.87 5.44
N GLU A 227 -8.29 17.38 6.66
CA GLU A 227 -7.89 18.14 7.84
C GLU A 227 -6.41 18.52 7.78
N MET A 228 -5.53 17.56 7.41
CA MET A 228 -4.10 17.83 7.29
C MET A 228 -3.81 18.93 6.27
N ARG A 229 -4.44 18.87 5.09
CA ARG A 229 -4.31 19.92 4.08
C ARG A 229 -4.83 21.27 4.58
N ALA A 230 -5.95 21.30 5.30
CA ALA A 230 -6.53 22.53 5.86
C ALA A 230 -5.59 23.18 6.90
N GLN A 231 -5.06 22.42 7.85
CA GLN A 231 -4.15 22.91 8.88
C GLN A 231 -2.84 23.43 8.29
N VAL A 232 -2.25 22.67 7.35
CA VAL A 232 -1.05 23.11 6.63
C VAL A 232 -1.30 24.38 5.83
N GLN A 233 -2.43 24.46 5.10
CA GLN A 233 -2.80 25.64 4.33
C GLN A 233 -2.99 26.88 5.24
N GLN A 234 -3.62 26.72 6.38
CA GLN A 234 -3.83 27.78 7.38
C GLN A 234 -2.49 28.31 7.90
N MET A 235 -1.58 27.41 8.31
CA MET A 235 -0.24 27.81 8.79
C MET A 235 0.58 28.53 7.70
N LEU A 236 0.60 28.00 6.48
CA LEU A 236 1.29 28.63 5.35
C LEU A 236 0.77 30.02 5.03
N THR A 237 -0.55 30.25 5.20
CA THR A 237 -1.17 31.54 4.97
C THR A 237 -0.81 32.53 6.09
N ALA A 238 -0.99 32.13 7.34
CA ALA A 238 -0.72 32.96 8.51
C ALA A 238 0.77 33.37 8.61
N ARG A 239 1.68 32.50 8.20
CA ARG A 239 3.13 32.71 8.33
C ARG A 239 3.82 33.08 7.02
N ARG A 240 3.10 33.60 6.02
CA ARG A 240 3.63 34.02 4.72
C ARG A 240 4.53 32.98 4.04
N GLY A 241 4.10 31.69 4.09
CA GLY A 241 4.79 30.58 3.46
C GLY A 241 5.79 29.81 4.33
N LYS A 242 6.04 30.26 5.57
CA LYS A 242 6.84 29.49 6.54
C LYS A 242 6.00 28.33 7.09
N PHE A 243 6.63 27.19 7.28
CA PHE A 243 5.98 25.96 7.75
C PHE A 243 6.86 25.24 8.75
N ASP A 244 6.28 24.73 9.82
CA ASP A 244 6.93 23.87 10.80
C ASP A 244 6.01 22.67 11.10
N ALA A 245 6.45 21.48 10.65
CA ALA A 245 5.70 20.25 10.87
C ALA A 245 5.63 19.86 12.34
N ALA A 246 6.61 20.24 13.15
CA ALA A 246 6.66 19.85 14.56
C ALA A 246 5.49 20.47 15.37
N GLU A 247 5.02 21.65 14.99
CA GLU A 247 3.91 22.31 15.66
C GLU A 247 2.56 21.68 15.34
N LEU A 248 2.39 21.13 14.13
CA LEU A 248 1.14 20.48 13.71
C LEU A 248 1.09 18.98 14.03
N ALA A 249 2.23 18.31 14.16
CA ALA A 249 2.29 16.86 14.37
C ALA A 249 1.45 16.38 15.57
N PRO A 250 1.43 17.06 16.73
CA PRO A 250 0.59 16.65 17.86
C PRO A 250 -0.89 16.55 17.55
N LEU A 251 -1.44 17.39 16.64
CA LEU A 251 -2.86 17.36 16.26
C LEU A 251 -3.27 16.05 15.57
N PHE A 252 -2.30 15.32 15.02
CA PHE A 252 -2.55 14.09 14.26
C PHE A 252 -2.14 12.83 15.03
N THR A 253 -1.38 12.95 16.12
CA THR A 253 -0.83 11.79 16.85
C THR A 253 -1.92 10.86 17.37
N ASP A 254 -3.00 11.41 17.90
CA ASP A 254 -4.09 10.65 18.54
C ASP A 254 -5.19 10.20 17.57
N ARG A 255 -5.01 10.43 16.26
CA ARG A 255 -6.02 10.07 15.26
C ARG A 255 -6.14 8.56 15.03
N PHE A 256 -5.06 7.84 15.25
CA PHE A 256 -5.02 6.39 15.18
C PHE A 256 -4.18 5.82 16.32
N PRO A 257 -4.46 4.59 16.76
CA PRO A 257 -3.65 3.92 17.78
C PRO A 257 -2.19 3.78 17.34
N ILE A 258 -1.27 4.03 18.25
CA ILE A 258 0.17 3.87 18.03
C ILE A 258 0.69 2.83 19.02
N PRO A 259 1.29 1.71 18.55
CA PRO A 259 1.99 0.79 19.42
C PRO A 259 3.14 1.50 20.17
N ALA A 260 3.35 1.15 21.43
CA ALA A 260 4.31 1.85 22.28
C ALA A 260 5.75 1.85 21.73
N ASP A 261 6.13 0.74 21.09
CA ASP A 261 7.44 0.55 20.44
C ASP A 261 7.57 1.27 19.08
N GLU A 262 6.47 1.83 18.55
CA GLU A 262 6.44 2.52 17.25
C GLU A 262 6.28 4.04 17.35
N HIS A 263 6.13 4.58 18.54
CA HIS A 263 5.76 5.99 18.75
C HIS A 263 6.67 6.97 17.99
N GLU A 264 7.98 6.87 18.15
CA GLU A 264 8.93 7.76 17.45
C GLU A 264 8.85 7.62 15.92
N ARG A 265 8.67 6.39 15.42
CA ARG A 265 8.58 6.11 13.99
C ARG A 265 7.32 6.73 13.41
N VAL A 266 6.20 6.62 14.12
CA VAL A 266 4.93 7.20 13.68
C VAL A 266 5.00 8.72 13.74
N GLN A 267 5.61 9.31 14.77
CA GLN A 267 5.84 10.76 14.84
C GLN A 267 6.65 11.27 13.64
N ARG A 268 7.73 10.58 13.27
CA ARG A 268 8.50 10.91 12.06
C ARG A 268 7.67 10.80 10.79
N ARG A 269 6.81 9.76 10.70
CA ARG A 269 5.89 9.57 9.56
C ARG A 269 4.89 10.71 9.44
N ILE A 270 4.27 11.14 10.54
CA ILE A 270 3.33 12.26 10.57
C ILE A 270 4.03 13.56 10.12
N LYS A 271 5.23 13.86 10.64
CA LYS A 271 6.01 15.05 10.24
C LYS A 271 6.34 15.02 8.75
N ALA A 272 6.84 13.91 8.24
CA ALA A 272 7.14 13.75 6.81
C ALA A 272 5.89 13.95 5.93
N GLY A 273 4.74 13.45 6.37
CA GLY A 273 3.46 13.69 5.69
C GLY A 273 3.06 15.16 5.67
N LEU A 274 3.19 15.86 6.80
CA LEU A 274 2.91 17.30 6.90
C LEU A 274 3.83 18.13 6.00
N GLU A 275 5.12 17.81 5.97
CA GLU A 275 6.12 18.45 5.10
C GLU A 275 5.75 18.24 3.63
N LYS A 276 5.38 17.02 3.26
CA LYS A 276 4.96 16.70 1.90
C LYS A 276 3.73 17.47 1.47
N VAL A 277 2.71 17.55 2.32
CA VAL A 277 1.51 18.37 2.06
C VAL A 277 1.85 19.85 1.91
N ALA A 278 2.79 20.37 2.70
CA ALA A 278 3.22 21.77 2.57
C ALA A 278 3.93 22.02 1.22
N GLU A 279 4.74 21.08 0.74
CA GLU A 279 5.35 21.15 -0.59
C GLU A 279 4.31 21.14 -1.70
N GLU A 280 3.33 20.24 -1.64
CA GLU A 280 2.23 20.13 -2.60
C GLU A 280 1.47 21.46 -2.70
N ILE A 281 1.02 22.01 -1.57
CA ILE A 281 0.24 23.26 -1.52
C ILE A 281 1.07 24.44 -2.05
N LYS A 282 2.37 24.51 -1.76
CA LYS A 282 3.26 25.53 -2.33
C LYS A 282 3.39 25.39 -3.84
N ALA A 283 3.49 24.19 -4.35
CA ALA A 283 3.58 23.90 -5.80
C ALA A 283 2.26 24.25 -6.52
N GLU A 284 1.10 23.90 -5.94
CA GLU A 284 -0.23 24.26 -6.47
C GLU A 284 -0.40 25.79 -6.60
N LYS A 285 0.03 26.53 -5.58
CA LYS A 285 -0.03 28.02 -5.60
C LYS A 285 0.87 28.63 -6.68
N ARG A 286 2.04 28.04 -6.94
CA ARG A 286 2.93 28.52 -8.01
C ARG A 286 2.33 28.28 -9.40
N LYS A 287 1.68 27.12 -9.62
CA LYS A 287 1.00 26.81 -10.90
C LYS A 287 -0.16 27.74 -11.19
N ARG A 288 -0.94 28.15 -10.16
CA ARG A 288 -2.09 29.07 -10.31
C ARG A 288 -1.68 30.53 -10.59
N LYS A 289 -0.41 30.91 -10.36
CA LYS A 289 0.11 32.27 -10.59
C LYS A 289 0.79 32.43 -11.97
N ARG A 290 0.98 31.31 -12.67
CA ARG A 290 1.44 31.27 -14.08
C ARG A 290 0.27 31.16 -15.04
#